data_a5eaf6a1ac69b634bc5b1d7d3f611109
#
_entry.id   a5eaf6a1ac69b634bc5b1d7d3f611109
#
_cell.length_a   1.000
_cell.length_b   1.000
_cell.length_c   1.000
_cell.angle_alpha   90.00
_cell.angle_beta   90.00
_cell.angle_gamma   90.00
#
_symmetry.space_group_name_H-M   'P 1'
#
loop_
_entity.id
_entity.type
_entity.pdbx_description
1 polymer ?
#
loop_
_entity_poly.entity_id
_entity_poly.type
_entity_poly.pdbx_seq_one_letter_code
_entity_poly.pdbx_strand_id
1 'polypeptide(L)'
;KGVEVLEKAGIMVHVGILEEEAKRLNQSFNKWITQGMPWVIAKVAQSADGYMGINSETSIWLTGEVSRSHAHTLRSEVDAVLIGRQTALIDDPSLTVREVHGENPKRVIMDTNRTLPLTLNLFNDKKADTYVLCSDQRFTQTQTHFCNYLPVKEENKKLSPIHALKTLAKEGISSVLIEGGQEILKSFIEAGVIDQIFIYTAPKKLDDAQLKNPIQLSEEWSV
;
A
#
# COMPACT_ATOMS: atom_id res chain seq x y z
N LYS A 1 22.88 22.42 7.09
CA LYS A 1 22.27 23.45 8.00
C LYS A 1 22.34 23.02 9.48
N GLY A 2 21.92 21.80 9.90
CA GLY A 2 22.03 21.34 11.29
C GLY A 2 23.47 21.16 11.75
N VAL A 3 24.29 20.46 10.95
CA VAL A 3 25.72 20.25 11.21
C VAL A 3 26.46 21.58 11.35
N GLU A 4 26.29 22.51 10.43
CA GLU A 4 26.91 23.84 10.49
C GLU A 4 26.57 24.65 11.77
N VAL A 5 25.36 24.47 12.30
CA VAL A 5 24.95 25.14 13.57
C VAL A 5 25.71 24.55 14.73
N LEU A 6 25.85 23.23 14.80
CA LEU A 6 26.59 22.55 15.87
C LEU A 6 28.09 22.88 15.80
N GLU A 7 28.69 22.85 14.62
CA GLU A 7 30.11 23.20 14.42
C GLU A 7 30.40 24.65 14.80
N LYS A 8 29.52 25.62 14.45
CA LYS A 8 29.62 27.00 14.86
C LYS A 8 29.52 27.18 16.39
N ALA A 9 28.83 26.27 17.07
CA ALA A 9 28.74 26.24 18.52
C ALA A 9 29.94 25.53 19.20
N GLY A 10 30.97 25.14 18.43
CA GLY A 10 32.16 24.46 18.91
C GLY A 10 31.94 22.95 19.19
N ILE A 11 30.86 22.38 18.71
CA ILE A 11 30.55 20.96 18.89
C ILE A 11 31.17 20.16 17.71
N MET A 12 31.99 19.18 18.03
CA MET A 12 32.55 18.25 17.02
C MET A 12 31.45 17.35 16.48
N VAL A 13 31.27 17.32 15.17
CA VAL A 13 30.23 16.53 14.50
C VAL A 13 30.88 15.50 13.59
N HIS A 14 30.50 14.23 13.76
CA HIS A 14 30.86 13.15 12.86
C HIS A 14 29.64 12.76 12.02
N VAL A 15 29.77 12.87 10.71
CA VAL A 15 28.71 12.53 9.73
C VAL A 15 29.06 11.23 9.03
N GLY A 16 28.06 10.42 8.65
CA GLY A 16 28.23 9.21 7.86
C GLY A 16 28.47 7.93 8.66
N ILE A 17 28.34 7.98 10.00
CA ILE A 17 28.39 6.76 10.82
C ILE A 17 27.14 5.94 10.57
N LEU A 18 27.31 4.67 10.16
CA LEU A 18 26.21 3.74 9.78
C LEU A 18 25.26 4.37 8.74
N GLU A 19 25.82 5.05 7.74
CA GLU A 19 25.03 5.83 6.78
C GLU A 19 24.02 4.96 6.01
N GLU A 20 24.40 3.78 5.57
CA GLU A 20 23.52 2.87 4.80
C GLU A 20 22.38 2.32 5.67
N GLU A 21 22.67 1.95 6.90
CA GLU A 21 21.65 1.53 7.87
C GLU A 21 20.68 2.66 8.20
N ALA A 22 21.21 3.87 8.39
CA ALA A 22 20.40 5.06 8.64
C ALA A 22 19.51 5.42 7.43
N LYS A 23 20.00 5.28 6.20
CA LYS A 23 19.22 5.46 4.98
C LYS A 23 18.09 4.43 4.88
N ARG A 24 18.35 3.16 5.19
CA ARG A 24 17.34 2.10 5.20
C ARG A 24 16.27 2.35 6.26
N LEU A 25 16.66 2.72 7.46
CA LEU A 25 15.73 3.04 8.55
C LEU A 25 14.81 4.21 8.19
N ASN A 26 15.31 5.20 7.48
CA ASN A 26 14.60 6.41 7.12
C ASN A 26 14.10 6.42 5.64
N GLN A 27 14.06 5.28 4.96
CA GLN A 27 13.77 5.22 3.52
C GLN A 27 12.43 5.86 3.12
N SER A 28 11.37 5.64 3.89
CA SER A 28 10.05 6.23 3.64
C SER A 28 10.07 7.75 3.81
N PHE A 29 10.64 8.24 4.90
CA PHE A 29 10.81 9.67 5.15
C PHE A 29 11.67 10.34 4.06
N ASN A 30 12.80 9.72 3.71
CA ASN A 30 13.70 10.25 2.68
C ASN A 30 13.00 10.37 1.33
N LYS A 31 12.28 9.34 0.88
CA LYS A 31 11.55 9.37 -0.37
C LYS A 31 10.43 10.42 -0.34
N TRP A 32 9.69 10.48 0.76
CA TRP A 32 8.61 11.45 0.94
C TRP A 32 9.11 12.89 0.83
N ILE A 33 10.21 13.24 1.53
CA ILE A 33 10.77 14.61 1.52
C ILE A 33 11.45 14.95 0.20
N THR A 34 12.16 14.02 -0.44
CA THR A 34 12.95 14.32 -1.64
C THR A 34 12.16 14.20 -2.93
N GLN A 35 11.16 13.31 -2.99
CA GLN A 35 10.38 13.01 -4.19
C GLN A 35 8.90 13.41 -4.08
N GLY A 36 8.42 13.76 -2.89
CA GLY A 36 7.01 14.06 -2.64
C GLY A 36 6.09 12.84 -2.85
N MET A 37 6.61 11.64 -2.62
CA MET A 37 5.90 10.36 -2.78
C MET A 37 6.18 9.43 -1.60
N PRO A 38 5.22 8.59 -1.19
CA PRO A 38 5.43 7.56 -0.18
C PRO A 38 6.40 6.48 -0.67
N TRP A 39 7.01 5.77 0.29
CA TRP A 39 7.62 4.47 0.07
C TRP A 39 6.53 3.43 -0.18
N VAL A 40 6.64 2.66 -1.25
CA VAL A 40 5.59 1.74 -1.69
C VAL A 40 6.05 0.30 -1.54
N ILE A 41 5.36 -0.43 -0.69
CA ILE A 41 5.56 -1.86 -0.47
C ILE A 41 4.41 -2.61 -1.14
N ALA A 42 4.71 -3.61 -1.97
CA ALA A 42 3.72 -4.53 -2.51
C ALA A 42 3.79 -5.88 -1.78
N LYS A 43 2.65 -6.36 -1.28
CA LYS A 43 2.55 -7.69 -0.67
C LYS A 43 1.65 -8.58 -1.55
N VAL A 44 2.17 -9.72 -1.94
CA VAL A 44 1.49 -10.70 -2.79
C VAL A 44 1.50 -12.06 -2.13
N ALA A 45 0.34 -12.72 -2.12
CA ALA A 45 0.23 -14.15 -1.82
C ALA A 45 -0.04 -14.89 -3.13
N GLN A 46 0.74 -15.95 -3.39
CA GLN A 46 0.56 -16.76 -4.59
C GLN A 46 0.65 -18.26 -4.28
N SER A 47 0.09 -19.07 -5.16
CA SER A 47 0.26 -20.52 -5.19
C SER A 47 1.65 -20.91 -5.72
N ALA A 48 2.02 -22.18 -5.61
CA ALA A 48 3.30 -22.70 -6.12
C ALA A 48 3.45 -22.56 -7.65
N ASP A 49 2.35 -22.46 -8.37
CA ASP A 49 2.27 -22.25 -9.82
C ASP A 49 2.05 -20.77 -10.22
N GLY A 50 2.18 -19.84 -9.25
CA GLY A 50 2.23 -18.40 -9.50
C GLY A 50 0.88 -17.70 -9.65
N TYR A 51 -0.20 -18.25 -9.09
CA TYR A 51 -1.52 -17.62 -9.13
C TYR A 51 -1.88 -16.98 -7.79
N MET A 52 -2.50 -15.80 -7.83
CA MET A 52 -2.96 -15.04 -6.66
C MET A 52 -4.35 -15.47 -6.18
N GLY A 53 -5.09 -16.18 -6.99
CA GLY A 53 -6.45 -16.62 -6.71
C GLY A 53 -7.17 -17.09 -7.96
N ILE A 54 -8.41 -17.53 -7.78
CA ILE A 54 -9.36 -17.78 -8.85
C ILE A 54 -10.30 -16.59 -8.98
N ASN A 55 -10.78 -16.33 -10.18
CA ASN A 55 -11.77 -15.27 -10.41
C ASN A 55 -13.15 -15.75 -9.91
N SER A 56 -13.34 -15.72 -8.60
CA SER A 56 -14.57 -16.14 -7.92
C SER A 56 -15.11 -15.01 -7.05
N GLU A 57 -16.39 -15.12 -6.70
CA GLU A 57 -17.05 -14.21 -5.75
C GLU A 57 -16.59 -14.44 -4.29
N THR A 58 -15.74 -15.43 -4.07
CA THR A 58 -15.24 -15.81 -2.74
C THR A 58 -13.74 -15.69 -2.64
N SER A 59 -13.27 -15.15 -1.52
CA SER A 59 -11.85 -15.04 -1.19
C SER A 59 -11.23 -16.41 -0.92
N ILE A 60 -10.04 -16.67 -1.47
CA ILE A 60 -9.28 -17.90 -1.22
C ILE A 60 -8.07 -17.59 -0.34
N TRP A 61 -7.98 -18.29 0.79
CA TRP A 61 -6.81 -18.24 1.65
C TRP A 61 -5.70 -19.15 1.11
N LEU A 62 -4.64 -18.52 0.59
CA LEU A 62 -3.49 -19.23 0.02
C LEU A 62 -2.41 -19.55 1.06
N THR A 63 -2.16 -18.63 1.98
CA THR A 63 -1.01 -18.66 2.88
C THR A 63 -1.40 -19.04 4.31
N GLY A 64 -0.43 -19.63 5.03
CA GLY A 64 -0.60 -20.07 6.41
C GLY A 64 -0.51 -18.92 7.44
N GLU A 65 -0.53 -19.30 8.73
CA GLU A 65 -0.54 -18.39 9.87
C GLU A 65 0.70 -17.48 9.93
N VAL A 66 1.90 -18.05 9.71
CA VAL A 66 3.16 -17.28 9.71
C VAL A 66 3.14 -16.15 8.71
N SER A 67 2.67 -16.41 7.48
CA SER A 67 2.57 -15.37 6.45
C SER A 67 1.52 -14.30 6.79
N ARG A 68 0.42 -14.70 7.46
CA ARG A 68 -0.59 -13.75 7.92
C ARG A 68 -0.05 -12.86 9.04
N SER A 69 0.62 -13.46 10.04
CA SER A 69 1.26 -12.71 11.12
C SER A 69 2.27 -11.70 10.58
N HIS A 70 3.11 -12.09 9.61
CA HIS A 70 4.04 -11.16 8.97
C HIS A 70 3.32 -10.06 8.16
N ALA A 71 2.20 -10.35 7.51
CA ALA A 71 1.39 -9.32 6.85
C ALA A 71 0.84 -8.30 7.86
N HIS A 72 0.47 -8.74 9.08
CA HIS A 72 0.08 -7.84 10.17
C HIS A 72 1.27 -7.01 10.71
N THR A 73 2.48 -7.56 10.73
CA THR A 73 3.71 -6.79 11.02
C THR A 73 3.91 -5.70 9.98
N LEU A 74 3.83 -6.02 8.69
CA LEU A 74 3.94 -5.01 7.62
C LEU A 74 2.90 -3.89 7.76
N ARG A 75 1.66 -4.24 8.14
CA ARG A 75 0.61 -3.23 8.40
C ARG A 75 0.94 -2.31 9.56
N SER A 76 1.58 -2.82 10.62
CA SER A 76 1.96 -2.00 11.78
C SER A 76 3.15 -1.09 11.51
N GLU A 77 3.88 -1.29 10.42
CA GLU A 77 5.08 -0.54 10.04
C GLU A 77 4.83 0.52 8.96
N VAL A 78 3.61 0.62 8.42
CA VAL A 78 3.26 1.58 7.37
C VAL A 78 2.18 2.56 7.80
N ASP A 79 2.18 3.74 7.19
CA ASP A 79 1.14 4.75 7.46
C ASP A 79 -0.21 4.36 6.85
N ALA A 80 -0.22 3.62 5.73
CA ALA A 80 -1.46 3.26 5.05
C ALA A 80 -1.39 1.91 4.34
N VAL A 81 -2.55 1.22 4.30
CA VAL A 81 -2.78 0.03 3.47
C VAL A 81 -3.70 0.41 2.32
N LEU A 82 -3.28 0.07 1.09
CA LEU A 82 -4.00 0.40 -0.15
C LEU A 82 -4.54 -0.86 -0.82
N ILE A 83 -5.84 -0.84 -1.15
CA ILE A 83 -6.51 -1.88 -1.93
C ILE A 83 -7.31 -1.29 -3.08
N GLY A 84 -7.70 -2.14 -4.02
CA GLY A 84 -8.63 -1.77 -5.08
C GLY A 84 -10.09 -1.96 -4.69
N ARG A 85 -10.98 -1.31 -5.44
CA ARG A 85 -12.44 -1.40 -5.27
C ARG A 85 -12.94 -2.85 -5.23
N GLN A 86 -12.45 -3.71 -6.13
CA GLN A 86 -12.92 -5.09 -6.21
C GLN A 86 -12.58 -5.90 -4.95
N THR A 87 -11.36 -5.73 -4.42
CA THR A 87 -10.94 -6.34 -3.15
C THR A 87 -11.82 -5.84 -1.99
N ALA A 88 -12.12 -4.53 -1.95
CA ALA A 88 -13.01 -3.98 -0.93
C ALA A 88 -14.42 -4.60 -0.98
N LEU A 89 -14.96 -4.86 -2.18
CA LEU A 89 -16.29 -5.43 -2.36
C LEU A 89 -16.36 -6.93 -2.04
N ILE A 90 -15.37 -7.70 -2.45
CA ILE A 90 -15.38 -9.17 -2.29
C ILE A 90 -15.02 -9.55 -0.87
N ASP A 91 -13.96 -8.96 -0.33
CA ASP A 91 -13.39 -9.39 0.95
C ASP A 91 -13.95 -8.62 2.15
N ASP A 92 -14.56 -7.46 1.92
CA ASP A 92 -14.98 -6.50 2.97
C ASP A 92 -14.00 -6.45 4.16
N PRO A 93 -12.71 -6.20 3.89
CA PRO A 93 -11.65 -6.42 4.86
C PRO A 93 -11.57 -5.28 5.88
N SER A 94 -11.24 -5.58 7.12
CA SER A 94 -10.99 -4.54 8.13
C SER A 94 -9.66 -3.80 7.94
N LEU A 95 -8.67 -4.40 7.28
CA LEU A 95 -7.30 -3.87 7.06
C LEU A 95 -6.60 -3.39 8.35
N THR A 96 -6.89 -4.02 9.46
CA THR A 96 -6.36 -3.68 10.79
C THR A 96 -5.23 -4.60 11.19
N VAL A 97 -4.45 -4.15 12.19
CA VAL A 97 -3.47 -4.97 12.91
C VAL A 97 -4.19 -5.75 14.00
N ARG A 98 -4.04 -7.10 14.03
CA ARG A 98 -4.73 -7.97 15.00
C ARG A 98 -3.84 -9.06 15.61
N GLU A 99 -2.84 -9.52 14.84
CA GLU A 99 -1.99 -10.67 15.23
C GLU A 99 -0.67 -10.25 15.86
N VAL A 100 -0.37 -8.95 15.86
CA VAL A 100 0.84 -8.37 16.46
C VAL A 100 0.49 -7.08 17.19
N HIS A 101 1.39 -6.59 18.03
CA HIS A 101 1.25 -5.26 18.63
C HIS A 101 1.56 -4.18 17.59
N GLY A 102 0.77 -3.13 17.54
CA GLY A 102 0.97 -1.99 16.65
C GLY A 102 -0.31 -1.19 16.44
N GLU A 103 -0.16 -0.01 15.85
CA GLU A 103 -1.29 0.84 15.49
C GLU A 103 -1.90 0.39 14.16
N ASN A 104 -3.18 0.69 13.98
CA ASN A 104 -3.84 0.43 12.72
C ASN A 104 -3.40 1.46 11.67
N PRO A 105 -2.97 1.05 10.48
CA PRO A 105 -2.71 1.95 9.38
C PRO A 105 -3.98 2.63 8.89
N LYS A 106 -3.86 3.78 8.25
CA LYS A 106 -4.93 4.38 7.46
C LYS A 106 -5.33 3.43 6.33
N ARG A 107 -6.61 3.41 5.99
CA ARG A 107 -7.13 2.57 4.90
C ARG A 107 -7.30 3.41 3.65
N VAL A 108 -6.78 2.94 2.53
CA VAL A 108 -6.86 3.62 1.24
C VAL A 108 -7.50 2.70 0.21
N ILE A 109 -8.58 3.15 -0.41
CA ILE A 109 -9.28 2.41 -1.45
C ILE A 109 -9.24 3.19 -2.76
N MET A 110 -8.82 2.56 -3.84
CA MET A 110 -8.93 3.13 -5.18
C MET A 110 -10.29 2.76 -5.78
N ASP A 111 -11.23 3.72 -5.77
CA ASP A 111 -12.57 3.61 -6.36
C ASP A 111 -12.81 4.77 -7.34
N THR A 112 -12.36 4.62 -8.57
CA THR A 112 -12.42 5.63 -9.64
C THR A 112 -13.80 6.30 -9.73
N ASN A 113 -14.86 5.52 -9.57
CA ASN A 113 -16.24 5.95 -9.83
C ASN A 113 -17.04 6.30 -8.58
N ARG A 114 -16.49 6.16 -7.36
CA ARG A 114 -17.19 6.34 -6.09
C ARG A 114 -18.45 5.47 -5.99
N THR A 115 -18.32 4.20 -6.29
CA THR A 115 -19.45 3.26 -6.35
C THR A 115 -19.48 2.25 -5.22
N LEU A 116 -18.54 2.34 -4.28
CA LEU A 116 -18.52 1.47 -3.11
C LEU A 116 -19.73 1.73 -2.20
N PRO A 117 -20.43 0.68 -1.76
CA PRO A 117 -21.51 0.81 -0.79
C PRO A 117 -20.95 1.24 0.58
N LEU A 118 -21.56 2.24 1.19
CA LEU A 118 -21.14 2.75 2.51
C LEU A 118 -21.46 1.78 3.67
N THR A 119 -22.03 0.62 3.37
CA THR A 119 -22.31 -0.46 4.34
C THR A 119 -21.10 -1.32 4.66
N LEU A 120 -20.01 -1.21 3.87
CA LEU A 120 -18.78 -1.99 4.10
C LEU A 120 -18.16 -1.68 5.47
N ASN A 121 -17.50 -2.68 6.05
CA ASN A 121 -16.81 -2.57 7.34
C ASN A 121 -15.79 -1.43 7.35
N LEU A 122 -15.08 -1.21 6.24
CA LEU A 122 -14.11 -0.13 6.05
C LEU A 122 -14.67 1.27 6.38
N PHE A 123 -15.98 1.47 6.25
CA PHE A 123 -16.63 2.75 6.51
C PHE A 123 -17.32 2.83 7.88
N ASN A 124 -17.59 1.69 8.53
CA ASN A 124 -18.47 1.63 9.69
C ASN A 124 -17.80 1.18 10.99
N ASP A 125 -16.69 0.45 10.92
CA ASP A 125 -16.06 -0.16 12.10
C ASP A 125 -15.29 0.81 13.00
N LYS A 126 -15.03 2.03 12.54
CA LYS A 126 -14.32 3.12 13.27
C LYS A 126 -12.94 2.72 13.82
N LYS A 127 -12.32 1.69 13.24
CA LYS A 127 -11.02 1.17 13.72
C LYS A 127 -9.82 1.91 13.16
N ALA A 128 -9.97 2.58 12.02
CA ALA A 128 -8.95 3.40 11.39
C ALA A 128 -9.58 4.39 10.41
N ASP A 129 -8.88 5.48 10.11
CA ASP A 129 -9.30 6.44 9.09
C ASP A 129 -9.33 5.80 7.72
N THR A 130 -10.37 6.11 6.95
CA THR A 130 -10.57 5.57 5.61
C THR A 130 -10.53 6.69 4.57
N TYR A 131 -9.69 6.53 3.57
CA TYR A 131 -9.54 7.41 2.41
C TYR A 131 -10.00 6.69 1.15
N VAL A 132 -10.80 7.36 0.34
CA VAL A 132 -11.24 6.85 -0.96
C VAL A 132 -10.68 7.75 -2.05
N LEU A 133 -9.76 7.21 -2.84
CA LEU A 133 -9.23 7.87 -4.02
C LEU A 133 -10.23 7.70 -5.17
N CYS A 134 -10.71 8.80 -5.72
CA CYS A 134 -11.65 8.79 -6.84
C CYS A 134 -11.18 9.73 -7.96
N SER A 135 -11.76 9.58 -9.15
CA SER A 135 -11.48 10.49 -10.27
C SER A 135 -11.80 11.94 -9.88
N ASP A 136 -10.93 12.87 -10.21
CA ASP A 136 -11.12 14.31 -10.05
C ASP A 136 -12.40 14.80 -10.73
N GLN A 137 -12.80 14.17 -11.84
CA GLN A 137 -14.05 14.45 -12.56
C GLN A 137 -15.30 14.03 -11.78
N ARG A 138 -15.18 13.10 -10.83
CA ARG A 138 -16.26 12.56 -10.00
C ARG A 138 -16.18 13.02 -8.55
N PHE A 139 -15.16 13.79 -8.25
CA PHE A 139 -14.97 14.34 -6.92
C PHE A 139 -16.04 15.41 -6.62
N THR A 140 -16.75 15.22 -5.54
CA THR A 140 -17.59 16.25 -4.94
C THR A 140 -17.15 16.39 -3.49
N GLN A 141 -16.96 17.61 -3.05
CA GLN A 141 -16.54 17.92 -1.67
C GLN A 141 -17.71 17.67 -0.69
N THR A 142 -18.15 16.44 -0.61
CA THR A 142 -19.15 16.01 0.35
C THR A 142 -18.39 15.49 1.56
N GLN A 143 -18.45 16.20 2.67
CA GLN A 143 -18.00 15.64 3.94
C GLN A 143 -18.93 14.49 4.29
N THR A 144 -18.38 13.29 4.33
CA THR A 144 -19.08 12.13 4.86
C THR A 144 -18.45 11.78 6.20
N HIS A 145 -19.26 11.39 7.17
CA HIS A 145 -18.74 10.92 8.47
C HIS A 145 -18.06 9.54 8.36
N PHE A 146 -18.03 8.96 7.17
CA PHE A 146 -17.60 7.58 6.92
C PHE A 146 -16.18 7.46 6.34
N CYS A 147 -15.77 8.43 5.52
CA CYS A 147 -14.45 8.42 4.89
C CYS A 147 -14.07 9.78 4.30
N ASN A 148 -12.80 9.96 4.01
CA ASN A 148 -12.26 11.11 3.31
C ASN A 148 -12.10 10.79 1.81
N TYR A 149 -12.83 11.51 0.95
CA TYR A 149 -12.63 11.40 -0.49
C TYR A 149 -11.48 12.30 -0.94
N LEU A 150 -10.58 11.76 -1.76
CA LEU A 150 -9.44 12.47 -2.31
C LEU A 150 -9.47 12.40 -3.84
N PRO A 151 -9.41 13.55 -4.56
CA PRO A 151 -9.38 13.57 -6.00
C PRO A 151 -8.02 13.13 -6.54
N VAL A 152 -8.05 12.25 -7.53
CA VAL A 152 -6.88 11.76 -8.26
C VAL A 152 -7.13 11.86 -9.75
N LYS A 153 -6.11 12.27 -10.50
CA LYS A 153 -6.17 12.36 -11.95
C LYS A 153 -6.45 10.99 -12.56
N GLU A 154 -7.41 10.98 -13.47
CA GLU A 154 -7.76 9.80 -14.26
C GLU A 154 -6.94 9.75 -15.56
N GLU A 155 -6.35 8.60 -15.86
CA GLU A 155 -5.61 8.31 -17.09
C GLU A 155 -6.12 6.98 -17.65
N ASN A 156 -6.52 6.97 -18.91
CA ASN A 156 -7.08 5.78 -19.57
C ASN A 156 -8.23 5.12 -18.78
N LYS A 157 -9.14 5.90 -18.22
CA LYS A 157 -10.28 5.46 -17.38
C LYS A 157 -9.88 4.76 -16.07
N LYS A 158 -8.64 4.91 -15.64
CA LYS A 158 -8.12 4.42 -14.35
C LYS A 158 -7.47 5.56 -13.58
N LEU A 159 -7.41 5.46 -12.27
CA LEU A 159 -6.66 6.41 -11.45
C LEU A 159 -5.16 6.22 -11.69
N SER A 160 -4.45 7.32 -11.92
CA SER A 160 -3.00 7.30 -12.09
C SER A 160 -2.30 6.95 -10.76
N PRO A 161 -1.48 5.86 -10.69
CA PRO A 161 -0.74 5.51 -9.48
C PRO A 161 0.16 6.63 -8.98
N ILE A 162 0.86 7.32 -9.88
CA ILE A 162 1.75 8.44 -9.54
C ILE A 162 0.96 9.58 -8.88
N HIS A 163 -0.19 9.95 -9.44
CA HIS A 163 -1.01 11.01 -8.86
C HIS A 163 -1.67 10.57 -7.55
N ALA A 164 -2.07 9.30 -7.43
CA ALA A 164 -2.56 8.72 -6.19
C ALA A 164 -1.54 8.84 -5.06
N LEU A 165 -0.29 8.43 -5.31
CA LEU A 165 0.80 8.52 -4.32
C LEU A 165 1.11 9.97 -3.95
N LYS A 166 1.17 10.88 -4.91
CA LYS A 166 1.36 12.32 -4.64
C LYS A 166 0.22 12.92 -3.82
N THR A 167 -1.00 12.47 -4.04
CA THR A 167 -2.16 12.90 -3.24
C THR A 167 -2.05 12.39 -1.81
N LEU A 168 -1.69 11.13 -1.61
CA LEU A 168 -1.47 10.56 -0.28
C LEU A 168 -0.31 11.22 0.46
N ALA A 169 0.77 11.56 -0.24
CA ALA A 169 1.90 12.28 0.35
C ALA A 169 1.51 13.66 0.94
N LYS A 170 0.54 14.36 0.32
CA LYS A 170 0.00 15.63 0.82
C LYS A 170 -0.82 15.45 2.10
N GLU A 171 -1.40 14.28 2.30
CA GLU A 171 -2.12 13.89 3.53
C GLU A 171 -1.16 13.38 4.63
N GLY A 172 0.16 13.58 4.45
CA GLY A 172 1.18 13.17 5.41
C GLY A 172 1.45 11.66 5.44
N ILE A 173 1.05 10.92 4.40
CA ILE A 173 1.32 9.48 4.27
C ILE A 173 2.68 9.31 3.60
N SER A 174 3.66 8.77 4.33
CA SER A 174 5.03 8.56 3.88
C SER A 174 5.32 7.12 3.45
N SER A 175 4.45 6.18 3.82
CA SER A 175 4.58 4.75 3.49
C SER A 175 3.24 4.11 3.17
N VAL A 176 3.20 3.25 2.14
CA VAL A 176 1.98 2.59 1.66
C VAL A 176 2.25 1.11 1.41
N LEU A 177 1.44 0.23 2.01
CA LEU A 177 1.40 -1.20 1.73
C LEU A 177 0.26 -1.51 0.74
N ILE A 178 0.57 -2.02 -0.43
CA ILE A 178 -0.42 -2.51 -1.39
C ILE A 178 -0.75 -3.96 -1.07
N GLU A 179 -1.99 -4.25 -0.69
CA GLU A 179 -2.44 -5.59 -0.29
C GLU A 179 -3.49 -6.18 -1.22
N GLY A 180 -3.63 -5.79 -2.40
CA GLY A 180 -4.59 -6.50 -3.16
C GLY A 180 -5.05 -5.97 -4.48
N GLY A 181 -5.66 -6.89 -5.20
CA GLY A 181 -6.18 -6.70 -6.53
C GLY A 181 -5.07 -6.76 -7.59
N GLN A 182 -5.14 -7.77 -8.46
CA GLN A 182 -4.21 -7.95 -9.58
C GLN A 182 -4.09 -6.66 -10.42
N GLU A 183 -5.22 -5.98 -10.67
CA GLU A 183 -5.26 -4.75 -11.47
C GLU A 183 -4.51 -3.57 -10.81
N ILE A 184 -4.66 -3.42 -9.50
CA ILE A 184 -3.90 -2.40 -8.74
C ILE A 184 -2.43 -2.71 -8.81
N LEU A 185 -2.04 -3.93 -8.48
CA LEU A 185 -0.65 -4.37 -8.50
C LEU A 185 -0.02 -4.12 -9.87
N LYS A 186 -0.70 -4.55 -10.95
CA LYS A 186 -0.26 -4.36 -12.33
C LYS A 186 -0.06 -2.88 -12.66
N SER A 187 -1.01 -2.02 -12.30
CA SER A 187 -0.91 -0.59 -12.60
C SER A 187 0.26 0.10 -11.88
N PHE A 188 0.56 -0.31 -10.63
CA PHE A 188 1.69 0.23 -9.87
C PHE A 188 3.04 -0.30 -10.36
N ILE A 189 3.11 -1.55 -10.83
CA ILE A 189 4.29 -2.12 -11.49
C ILE A 189 4.57 -1.38 -12.81
N GLU A 190 3.56 -1.24 -13.67
CA GLU A 190 3.67 -0.54 -14.96
C GLU A 190 4.08 0.94 -14.79
N ALA A 191 3.67 1.56 -13.68
CA ALA A 191 4.08 2.93 -13.34
C ALA A 191 5.50 3.03 -12.75
N GLY A 192 6.17 1.90 -12.44
CA GLY A 192 7.52 1.88 -11.89
C GLY A 192 7.65 2.53 -10.51
N VAL A 193 6.61 2.44 -9.66
CA VAL A 193 6.55 3.16 -8.38
C VAL A 193 6.64 2.27 -7.14
N ILE A 194 6.83 0.96 -7.31
CA ILE A 194 7.01 0.02 -6.20
C ILE A 194 8.48 -0.01 -5.79
N ASP A 195 8.75 0.17 -4.51
CA ASP A 195 10.10 0.18 -3.93
C ASP A 195 10.51 -1.17 -3.35
N GLN A 196 9.53 -1.92 -2.81
CA GLN A 196 9.79 -3.20 -2.15
C GLN A 196 8.64 -4.17 -2.41
N ILE A 197 8.97 -5.47 -2.53
CA ILE A 197 7.98 -6.51 -2.78
C ILE A 197 8.19 -7.67 -1.81
N PHE A 198 7.07 -8.12 -1.20
CA PHE A 198 7.00 -9.35 -0.43
C PHE A 198 6.10 -10.36 -1.16
N ILE A 199 6.66 -11.49 -1.56
CA ILE A 199 5.92 -12.58 -2.22
C ILE A 199 5.88 -13.77 -1.27
N TYR A 200 4.66 -14.17 -0.89
CA TYR A 200 4.41 -15.37 -0.08
C TYR A 200 3.93 -16.48 -1.00
N THR A 201 4.71 -17.51 -1.16
CA THR A 201 4.37 -18.66 -2.02
C THR A 201 3.85 -19.80 -1.17
N ALA A 202 2.59 -20.17 -1.39
CA ALA A 202 2.00 -21.34 -0.75
C ALA A 202 2.46 -22.62 -1.47
N PRO A 203 2.63 -23.75 -0.77
CA PRO A 203 3.03 -25.02 -1.40
C PRO A 203 1.92 -25.66 -2.26
N LYS A 204 0.73 -25.06 -2.27
CA LYS A 204 -0.45 -25.52 -3.00
C LYS A 204 -0.46 -24.96 -4.43
N LYS A 205 -0.86 -25.78 -5.44
CA LYS A 205 -1.17 -25.34 -6.79
C LYS A 205 -2.64 -24.97 -6.95
N LEU A 206 -2.93 -24.09 -7.90
CA LEU A 206 -4.28 -23.67 -8.30
C LEU A 206 -4.43 -23.91 -9.81
N ASP A 207 -4.48 -25.16 -10.22
CA ASP A 207 -4.38 -25.62 -11.62
C ASP A 207 -5.35 -24.92 -12.61
N ASP A 208 -6.51 -24.46 -12.16
CA ASP A 208 -7.52 -23.75 -12.98
C ASP A 208 -7.63 -22.25 -12.62
N ALA A 209 -6.60 -21.67 -11.98
CA ALA A 209 -6.65 -20.29 -11.54
C ALA A 209 -6.52 -19.30 -12.70
N GLN A 210 -7.24 -18.19 -12.60
CA GLN A 210 -7.28 -17.15 -13.64
C GLN A 210 -6.45 -15.91 -13.26
N LEU A 211 -6.19 -15.69 -11.97
CA LEU A 211 -5.48 -14.51 -11.48
C LEU A 211 -3.99 -14.79 -11.31
N LYS A 212 -3.23 -14.69 -12.40
CA LYS A 212 -1.78 -14.86 -12.37
C LYS A 212 -1.13 -13.66 -11.68
N ASN A 213 -0.07 -13.93 -10.88
CA ASN A 213 0.74 -12.87 -10.30
C ASN A 213 1.38 -12.02 -11.42
N PRO A 214 1.13 -10.69 -11.47
CA PRO A 214 1.72 -9.83 -12.48
C PRO A 214 3.21 -9.54 -12.25
N ILE A 215 3.73 -9.83 -11.05
CA ILE A 215 5.15 -9.63 -10.73
C ILE A 215 5.94 -10.77 -11.37
N GLN A 216 6.77 -10.40 -12.32
CA GLN A 216 7.83 -11.27 -12.82
C GLN A 216 9.13 -10.81 -12.17
N LEU A 217 9.72 -11.68 -11.34
CA LEU A 217 11.02 -11.39 -10.74
C LEU A 217 12.04 -11.32 -11.87
N SER A 218 12.58 -10.14 -12.14
CA SER A 218 13.73 -9.91 -13.00
C SER A 218 15.01 -9.87 -12.16
N GLU A 219 16.18 -9.92 -12.79
CA GLU A 219 17.46 -9.78 -12.12
C GLU A 219 17.64 -8.44 -11.39
N GLU A 220 16.79 -7.46 -11.67
CA GLU A 220 16.78 -6.16 -11.00
C GLU A 220 16.22 -6.20 -9.56
N TRP A 221 15.55 -7.29 -9.18
CA TRP A 221 15.02 -7.47 -7.82
C TRP A 221 15.98 -8.37 -7.03
N SER A 222 16.68 -7.80 -6.06
CA SER A 222 17.45 -8.61 -5.10
C SER A 222 16.50 -9.34 -4.15
N VAL A 223 16.72 -10.64 -3.99
CA VAL A 223 16.00 -11.51 -3.06
C VAL A 223 16.58 -11.36 -1.65
#